data_0727b2953a1da1038ef322b380616404
#
_entry.id   0727b2953a1da1038ef322b380616404
#
_cell.length_a   1.000
_cell.length_b   1.000
_cell.length_c   1.000
_cell.angle_alpha   90.00
_cell.angle_beta   90.00
_cell.angle_gamma   90.00
#
_symmetry.space_group_name_H-M   'P 1'
#
loop_
_entity.id
_entity.type
_entity.pdbx_description
1 polymer ?
#
loop_
_entity_poly.entity_id
_entity_poly.type
_entity_poly.pdbx_seq_one_letter_code
_entity_poly.pdbx_strand_id
1 'polypeptide(L)'
;MKKTFILIILLCHFIGFSQKTSPYETDFLVDGSIITGVLGVNALGLTIIKNKDSLSLEKFNNLNKNDVWAFDRWSAGYNNDKASKDSDLPLIASLAVPFLFTLDKNTRQHAGQLSVMYVESVGISLAMFTMTAGLVEKSRPRIYSGELSDEIRRSNDNQRSFFSGHVGAAAASTFFAAKVYADFYPNSKAKPYIWAGAAILPAVVGYYRVKGGNHFTSDVIVGYVVGAASGILVPHLHKRKEKNLKIAPEIGFGYQGIGVNYTF
;
A
#
# COMPACT_ATOMS: atom_id res chain seq x y z
N MET A 1 51.98 -19.09 -1.30
CA MET A 1 51.46 -18.55 -2.57
C MET A 1 50.47 -19.47 -3.26
N LYS A 2 50.69 -20.80 -3.43
CA LYS A 2 49.69 -21.69 -4.09
C LYS A 2 48.34 -21.79 -3.39
N LYS A 3 48.30 -21.76 -2.06
CA LYS A 3 47.04 -21.84 -1.26
C LYS A 3 46.20 -20.57 -1.36
N THR A 4 46.84 -19.39 -1.45
CA THR A 4 46.16 -18.08 -1.62
C THR A 4 45.54 -17.95 -3.01
N PHE A 5 46.19 -18.49 -4.04
CA PHE A 5 45.66 -18.50 -5.41
C PHE A 5 44.44 -19.40 -5.57
N ILE A 6 44.39 -20.56 -4.88
CA ILE A 6 43.23 -21.44 -4.85
C ILE A 6 42.06 -20.81 -4.14
N LEU A 7 42.27 -20.02 -3.07
CA LEU A 7 41.21 -19.31 -2.35
C LEU A 7 40.61 -18.21 -3.22
N ILE A 8 41.41 -17.50 -4.01
CA ILE A 8 40.94 -16.46 -4.95
C ILE A 8 40.12 -17.09 -6.08
N ILE A 9 40.54 -18.25 -6.63
CA ILE A 9 39.78 -18.97 -7.66
C ILE A 9 38.45 -19.52 -7.11
N LEU A 10 38.43 -20.00 -5.87
CA LEU A 10 37.19 -20.43 -5.20
C LEU A 10 36.25 -19.26 -4.92
N LEU A 11 36.75 -18.08 -4.55
CA LEU A 11 35.97 -16.85 -4.40
C LEU A 11 35.39 -16.35 -5.74
N CYS A 12 36.15 -16.49 -6.84
CA CYS A 12 35.65 -16.14 -8.20
C CYS A 12 34.54 -17.08 -8.72
N HIS A 13 34.47 -18.32 -8.25
CA HIS A 13 33.39 -19.26 -8.65
C HIS A 13 32.04 -18.92 -8.01
N PHE A 14 32.00 -18.13 -6.93
CA PHE A 14 30.74 -17.67 -6.32
C PHE A 14 30.07 -16.50 -7.05
N ILE A 15 30.76 -15.88 -8.05
CA ILE A 15 30.23 -14.72 -8.80
C ILE A 15 29.42 -15.14 -10.04
N GLY A 16 29.35 -16.43 -10.35
CA GLY A 16 28.76 -16.98 -11.58
C GLY A 16 27.29 -17.37 -11.51
N PHE A 17 26.56 -17.14 -10.43
CA PHE A 17 25.11 -17.30 -10.46
C PHE A 17 24.51 -16.08 -11.16
N SER A 18 23.93 -16.28 -12.32
CA SER A 18 23.09 -15.31 -13.02
C SER A 18 21.99 -14.84 -12.04
N GLN A 19 22.29 -13.78 -11.31
CA GLN A 19 21.30 -13.13 -10.47
C GLN A 19 20.27 -12.54 -11.41
N LYS A 20 19.03 -13.01 -11.30
CA LYS A 20 17.93 -12.40 -12.02
C LYS A 20 17.88 -10.93 -11.61
N THR A 21 18.15 -10.02 -12.52
CA THR A 21 18.17 -8.59 -12.23
C THR A 21 16.76 -8.17 -11.78
N SER A 22 16.68 -7.34 -10.74
CA SER A 22 15.40 -6.78 -10.32
C SER A 22 14.74 -6.02 -11.48
N PRO A 23 13.42 -6.13 -11.68
CA PRO A 23 12.70 -5.30 -12.62
C PRO A 23 12.62 -3.83 -12.20
N TYR A 24 13.13 -3.47 -11.02
CA TYR A 24 13.02 -2.14 -10.42
C TYR A 24 14.37 -1.46 -10.22
N GLU A 25 14.33 -0.15 -10.08
CA GLU A 25 15.44 0.70 -9.67
C GLU A 25 14.99 1.57 -8.48
N THR A 26 15.85 1.69 -7.48
CA THR A 26 15.68 2.58 -6.33
C THR A 26 16.87 3.51 -6.22
N ASP A 27 16.65 4.75 -5.77
CA ASP A 27 17.66 5.74 -5.53
C ASP A 27 17.60 6.21 -4.08
N PHE A 28 18.73 6.16 -3.38
CA PHE A 28 18.78 6.47 -1.95
C PHE A 28 18.29 7.90 -1.62
N LEU A 29 18.62 8.88 -2.45
CA LEU A 29 18.23 10.27 -2.20
C LEU A 29 16.77 10.51 -2.55
N VAL A 30 16.29 9.97 -3.67
CA VAL A 30 14.90 10.13 -4.11
C VAL A 30 13.97 9.40 -3.16
N ASP A 31 14.17 8.10 -2.96
CA ASP A 31 13.28 7.26 -2.15
C ASP A 31 13.36 7.65 -0.67
N GLY A 32 14.57 7.97 -0.18
CA GLY A 32 14.76 8.49 1.17
C GLY A 32 14.02 9.82 1.41
N SER A 33 14.02 10.71 0.41
CA SER A 33 13.27 11.96 0.47
C SER A 33 11.75 11.72 0.46
N ILE A 34 11.27 10.81 -0.38
CA ILE A 34 9.84 10.43 -0.44
C ILE A 34 9.41 9.87 0.92
N ILE A 35 10.14 8.89 1.47
CA ILE A 35 9.82 8.29 2.77
C ILE A 35 9.81 9.34 3.88
N THR A 36 10.81 10.22 3.93
CA THR A 36 10.88 11.30 4.92
C THR A 36 9.69 12.24 4.81
N GLY A 37 9.35 12.66 3.57
CA GLY A 37 8.18 13.50 3.31
C GLY A 37 6.87 12.83 3.72
N VAL A 38 6.70 11.56 3.37
CA VAL A 38 5.52 10.75 3.73
C VAL A 38 5.38 10.60 5.25
N LEU A 39 6.49 10.34 5.97
CA LEU A 39 6.48 10.28 7.44
C LEU A 39 6.11 11.63 8.06
N GLY A 40 6.65 12.72 7.52
CA GLY A 40 6.32 14.08 7.95
C GLY A 40 4.83 14.40 7.77
N VAL A 41 4.26 14.08 6.60
CA VAL A 41 2.83 14.28 6.32
C VAL A 41 1.97 13.40 7.23
N ASN A 42 2.36 12.14 7.48
CA ASN A 42 1.65 11.28 8.43
C ASN A 42 1.66 11.87 9.85
N ALA A 43 2.81 12.35 10.33
CA ALA A 43 2.93 12.95 11.67
C ALA A 43 2.05 14.21 11.79
N LEU A 44 2.04 15.06 10.74
CA LEU A 44 1.16 16.23 10.68
C LEU A 44 -0.31 15.80 10.71
N GLY A 45 -0.72 14.84 9.87
CA GLY A 45 -2.09 14.34 9.82
C GLY A 45 -2.55 13.75 11.15
N LEU A 46 -1.70 12.97 11.83
CA LEU A 46 -1.97 12.44 13.17
C LEU A 46 -2.14 13.55 14.21
N THR A 47 -1.36 14.63 14.12
CA THR A 47 -1.47 15.79 14.99
C THR A 47 -2.81 16.50 14.79
N ILE A 48 -3.23 16.68 13.53
CA ILE A 48 -4.54 17.27 13.20
C ILE A 48 -5.68 16.37 13.73
N ILE A 49 -5.58 15.05 13.54
CA ILE A 49 -6.56 14.09 14.07
C ILE A 49 -6.66 14.18 15.59
N LYS A 50 -5.53 14.25 16.30
CA LYS A 50 -5.50 14.34 17.77
C LYS A 50 -6.17 15.60 18.28
N ASN A 51 -6.01 16.71 17.57
CA ASN A 51 -6.54 18.02 17.94
C ASN A 51 -7.92 18.32 17.34
N LYS A 52 -8.54 17.32 16.66
CA LYS A 52 -9.86 17.49 16.06
C LYS A 52 -10.93 17.63 17.13
N ASP A 53 -11.85 18.56 16.91
CA ASP A 53 -12.94 18.85 17.84
C ASP A 53 -13.95 17.69 17.90
N SER A 54 -14.59 17.56 19.06
CA SER A 54 -15.78 16.74 19.25
C SER A 54 -16.96 17.36 18.51
N LEU A 55 -17.96 16.56 18.16
CA LEU A 55 -19.19 17.05 17.55
C LEU A 55 -19.89 18.02 18.49
N SER A 56 -20.22 19.23 18.01
CA SER A 56 -20.93 20.23 18.81
C SER A 56 -22.31 19.72 19.23
N LEU A 57 -22.83 20.22 20.37
CA LEU A 57 -24.16 19.85 20.85
C LEU A 57 -25.25 20.19 19.83
N GLU A 58 -25.13 21.32 19.16
CA GLU A 58 -26.07 21.77 18.14
C GLU A 58 -26.13 20.77 16.97
N LYS A 59 -24.96 20.41 16.38
CA LYS A 59 -24.88 19.41 15.30
C LYS A 59 -25.38 18.04 15.77
N PHE A 60 -25.06 17.68 17.01
CA PHE A 60 -25.46 16.39 17.59
C PHE A 60 -26.99 16.29 17.76
N ASN A 61 -27.66 17.32 18.29
CA ASN A 61 -29.10 17.33 18.47
C ASN A 61 -29.87 17.35 17.15
N ASN A 62 -29.27 17.83 16.09
CA ASN A 62 -29.83 17.87 14.74
C ASN A 62 -29.45 16.66 13.88
N LEU A 63 -28.77 15.63 14.45
CA LEU A 63 -28.38 14.45 13.69
C LEU A 63 -29.60 13.70 13.14
N ASN A 64 -29.66 13.57 11.81
CA ASN A 64 -30.71 12.81 11.14
C ASN A 64 -30.10 11.83 10.13
N LYS A 65 -30.52 10.55 10.17
CA LYS A 65 -30.11 9.54 9.21
C LYS A 65 -30.45 9.91 7.75
N ASN A 66 -31.51 10.70 7.56
CA ASN A 66 -31.95 11.12 6.23
C ASN A 66 -31.00 12.12 5.58
N ASP A 67 -30.15 12.80 6.35
CA ASP A 67 -29.15 13.74 5.85
C ASP A 67 -27.90 13.01 5.34
N VAL A 68 -27.75 11.72 5.66
CA VAL A 68 -26.69 10.88 5.11
C VAL A 68 -26.97 10.62 3.64
N TRP A 69 -25.92 10.77 2.81
CA TRP A 69 -26.02 10.46 1.38
C TRP A 69 -26.71 9.12 1.13
N ALA A 70 -27.66 9.09 0.17
CA ALA A 70 -28.53 7.93 -0.05
C ALA A 70 -27.77 6.60 -0.22
N PHE A 71 -26.60 6.66 -0.88
CA PHE A 71 -25.72 5.50 -1.08
C PHE A 71 -25.14 4.94 0.22
N ASP A 72 -24.92 5.78 1.23
CA ASP A 72 -24.32 5.41 2.52
C ASP A 72 -25.36 5.15 3.61
N ARG A 73 -26.59 5.68 3.43
CA ARG A 73 -27.64 5.74 4.46
C ARG A 73 -28.01 4.39 5.05
N TRP A 74 -27.97 3.32 4.27
CA TRP A 74 -28.32 1.98 4.69
C TRP A 74 -27.48 1.45 5.86
N SER A 75 -26.25 1.93 6.01
CA SER A 75 -25.34 1.55 7.10
C SER A 75 -25.34 2.53 8.26
N ALA A 76 -26.08 3.66 8.16
CA ALA A 76 -26.20 4.64 9.25
C ALA A 76 -26.86 4.00 10.49
N GLY A 77 -26.14 4.01 11.60
CA GLY A 77 -26.56 3.37 12.85
C GLY A 77 -26.02 1.95 13.05
N TYR A 78 -25.24 1.43 12.12
CA TYR A 78 -24.49 0.21 12.37
C TYR A 78 -23.50 0.43 13.53
N ASN A 79 -23.52 -0.50 14.48
CA ASN A 79 -22.65 -0.49 15.65
C ASN A 79 -22.39 -1.93 16.09
N ASN A 80 -21.24 -2.50 15.74
CA ASN A 80 -20.89 -3.88 16.07
C ASN A 80 -19.39 -3.96 16.37
N ASP A 81 -19.04 -3.94 17.63
CA ASP A 81 -17.64 -3.97 18.08
C ASP A 81 -16.93 -5.29 17.72
N LYS A 82 -17.68 -6.42 17.69
CA LYS A 82 -17.11 -7.69 17.23
C LYS A 82 -16.70 -7.61 15.76
N ALA A 83 -17.56 -7.11 14.89
CA ALA A 83 -17.23 -6.93 13.48
C ALA A 83 -16.07 -5.94 13.30
N SER A 84 -16.00 -4.88 14.13
CA SER A 84 -14.88 -3.94 14.12
C SER A 84 -13.55 -4.65 14.41
N LYS A 85 -13.50 -5.51 15.44
CA LYS A 85 -12.33 -6.32 15.80
C LYS A 85 -12.02 -7.41 14.77
N ASP A 86 -13.05 -8.05 14.20
CA ASP A 86 -12.90 -9.09 13.18
C ASP A 86 -12.21 -8.52 11.89
N SER A 87 -12.22 -7.19 11.68
CA SER A 87 -11.50 -6.55 10.57
C SER A 87 -9.97 -6.57 10.74
N ASP A 88 -9.46 -6.77 11.95
CA ASP A 88 -8.03 -6.67 12.24
C ASP A 88 -7.26 -7.88 11.67
N LEU A 89 -7.84 -9.07 11.73
CA LEU A 89 -7.19 -10.27 11.20
C LEU A 89 -6.93 -10.18 9.68
N PRO A 90 -7.92 -9.91 8.82
CA PRO A 90 -7.67 -9.75 7.39
C PRO A 90 -6.80 -8.53 7.07
N LEU A 91 -6.81 -7.46 7.89
CA LEU A 91 -5.87 -6.35 7.75
C LEU A 91 -4.43 -6.82 7.99
N ILE A 92 -4.17 -7.49 9.14
CA ILE A 92 -2.83 -8.00 9.48
C ILE A 92 -2.35 -8.99 8.40
N ALA A 93 -3.23 -9.89 7.96
CA ALA A 93 -2.93 -10.80 6.86
C ALA A 93 -2.53 -10.04 5.59
N SER A 94 -3.27 -8.98 5.22
CA SER A 94 -2.96 -8.13 4.07
C SER A 94 -1.59 -7.46 4.18
N LEU A 95 -1.27 -6.91 5.36
CA LEU A 95 0.03 -6.28 5.63
C LEU A 95 1.19 -7.28 5.60
N ALA A 96 0.92 -8.55 5.92
CA ALA A 96 1.91 -9.61 5.93
C ALA A 96 2.22 -10.19 4.53
N VAL A 97 1.32 -10.07 3.55
CA VAL A 97 1.49 -10.67 2.20
C VAL A 97 2.82 -10.30 1.54
N PRO A 98 3.31 -9.04 1.54
CA PRO A 98 4.58 -8.70 0.88
C PRO A 98 5.80 -9.40 1.49
N PHE A 99 5.74 -9.81 2.76
CA PHE A 99 6.86 -10.53 3.40
C PHE A 99 7.04 -11.94 2.83
N LEU A 100 6.04 -12.49 2.13
CA LEU A 100 6.19 -13.77 1.43
C LEU A 100 7.29 -13.74 0.36
N PHE A 101 7.65 -12.56 -0.15
CA PHE A 101 8.78 -12.41 -1.07
C PHE A 101 10.14 -12.78 -0.48
N THR A 102 10.27 -12.77 0.86
CA THR A 102 11.49 -13.24 1.52
C THR A 102 11.68 -14.76 1.44
N LEU A 103 10.60 -15.49 1.16
CA LEU A 103 10.62 -16.96 1.03
C LEU A 103 11.05 -17.40 -0.39
N ASP A 104 10.87 -16.56 -1.39
CA ASP A 104 11.21 -16.86 -2.76
C ASP A 104 12.66 -16.45 -3.10
N LYS A 105 13.40 -17.34 -3.76
CA LYS A 105 14.83 -17.13 -4.05
C LYS A 105 15.10 -15.93 -4.97
N ASN A 106 14.20 -15.65 -5.91
CA ASN A 106 14.40 -14.55 -6.88
C ASN A 106 14.11 -13.18 -6.26
N THR A 107 13.07 -13.08 -5.44
CA THR A 107 12.66 -11.80 -4.82
C THR A 107 13.43 -11.50 -3.53
N ARG A 108 13.83 -12.54 -2.77
CA ARG A 108 14.59 -12.38 -1.53
C ARG A 108 15.89 -11.59 -1.69
N GLN A 109 16.57 -11.75 -2.81
CA GLN A 109 17.82 -11.04 -3.12
C GLN A 109 17.59 -9.52 -3.23
N HIS A 110 16.37 -9.10 -3.46
CA HIS A 110 15.95 -7.71 -3.63
C HIS A 110 15.09 -7.21 -2.45
N ALA A 111 15.13 -7.92 -1.30
CA ALA A 111 14.28 -7.62 -0.15
C ALA A 111 14.42 -6.17 0.33
N GLY A 112 15.63 -5.60 0.36
CA GLY A 112 15.85 -4.20 0.73
C GLY A 112 15.12 -3.23 -0.20
N GLN A 113 15.27 -3.41 -1.52
CA GLN A 113 14.58 -2.63 -2.55
C GLN A 113 13.06 -2.74 -2.43
N LEU A 114 12.54 -3.97 -2.30
CA LEU A 114 11.12 -4.22 -2.15
C LEU A 114 10.56 -3.62 -0.86
N SER A 115 11.35 -3.62 0.22
CA SER A 115 10.96 -3.00 1.49
C SER A 115 10.85 -1.48 1.38
N VAL A 116 11.78 -0.81 0.70
CA VAL A 116 11.72 0.64 0.43
C VAL A 116 10.41 0.98 -0.30
N MET A 117 10.15 0.34 -1.44
CA MET A 117 8.95 0.55 -2.25
C MET A 117 7.67 0.18 -1.49
N TYR A 118 7.71 -0.82 -0.62
CA TYR A 118 6.56 -1.21 0.21
C TYR A 118 6.23 -0.13 1.25
N VAL A 119 7.26 0.39 1.93
CA VAL A 119 7.10 1.50 2.89
C VAL A 119 6.53 2.74 2.21
N GLU A 120 6.99 3.08 1.01
CA GLU A 120 6.42 4.17 0.22
C GLU A 120 4.95 3.91 -0.13
N SER A 121 4.63 2.72 -0.63
CA SER A 121 3.26 2.36 -1.05
C SER A 121 2.26 2.50 0.10
N VAL A 122 2.56 1.88 1.24
CA VAL A 122 1.70 1.93 2.42
C VAL A 122 1.73 3.32 3.05
N GLY A 123 2.92 3.91 3.13
CA GLY A 123 3.12 5.24 3.71
C GLY A 123 2.33 6.33 2.99
N ILE A 124 2.32 6.35 1.65
CA ILE A 124 1.53 7.28 0.83
C ILE A 124 0.03 7.09 1.11
N SER A 125 -0.46 5.86 1.12
CA SER A 125 -1.87 5.57 1.43
C SER A 125 -2.25 6.05 2.83
N LEU A 126 -1.39 5.83 3.83
CA LEU A 126 -1.60 6.30 5.20
C LEU A 126 -1.49 7.81 5.32
N ALA A 127 -0.57 8.46 4.60
CA ALA A 127 -0.45 9.92 4.59
C ALA A 127 -1.74 10.58 4.06
N MET A 128 -2.27 10.07 2.95
CA MET A 128 -3.55 10.53 2.41
C MET A 128 -4.70 10.29 3.39
N PHE A 129 -4.71 9.13 4.07
CA PHE A 129 -5.71 8.83 5.11
C PHE A 129 -5.60 9.81 6.29
N THR A 130 -4.43 9.98 6.89
CA THR A 130 -4.28 10.80 8.10
C THR A 130 -4.63 12.26 7.83
N MET A 131 -4.23 12.79 6.66
CA MET A 131 -4.60 14.15 6.27
C MET A 131 -6.11 14.30 6.06
N THR A 132 -6.75 13.40 5.32
CA THR A 132 -8.19 13.48 5.07
C THR A 132 -9.00 13.23 6.35
N ALA A 133 -8.62 12.27 7.17
CA ALA A 133 -9.29 11.99 8.45
C ALA A 133 -9.15 13.15 9.44
N GLY A 134 -8.04 13.90 9.36
CA GLY A 134 -7.85 15.13 10.15
C GLY A 134 -8.70 16.30 9.64
N LEU A 135 -8.65 16.57 8.34
CA LEU A 135 -9.23 17.80 7.75
C LEU A 135 -10.71 17.66 7.40
N VAL A 136 -11.19 16.46 7.04
CA VAL A 136 -12.58 16.24 6.63
C VAL A 136 -13.45 15.92 7.83
N GLU A 137 -14.48 16.72 8.07
CA GLU A 137 -15.50 16.43 9.07
C GLU A 137 -16.54 15.46 8.47
N LYS A 138 -16.40 14.18 8.77
CA LYS A 138 -17.42 13.18 8.44
C LYS A 138 -17.62 12.25 9.61
N SER A 139 -18.81 12.26 10.16
CA SER A 139 -19.20 11.40 11.27
C SER A 139 -19.29 9.93 10.83
N ARG A 140 -18.97 9.01 11.74
CA ARG A 140 -19.08 7.57 11.51
C ARG A 140 -20.52 7.08 11.56
N PRO A 141 -20.84 5.95 10.86
CA PRO A 141 -22.19 5.35 10.91
C PRO A 141 -22.69 5.08 12.32
N ARG A 142 -21.82 4.69 13.25
CA ARG A 142 -22.18 4.32 14.62
C ARG A 142 -22.77 5.43 15.45
N ILE A 143 -22.51 6.72 15.12
CA ILE A 143 -23.11 7.83 15.87
C ILE A 143 -24.63 7.93 15.71
N TYR A 144 -25.18 7.33 14.66
CA TYR A 144 -26.60 7.26 14.41
C TYR A 144 -27.27 6.07 15.15
N SER A 145 -26.50 5.27 15.91
CA SER A 145 -27.01 4.23 16.79
C SER A 145 -27.53 4.82 18.10
N GLY A 146 -28.68 4.35 18.58
CA GLY A 146 -29.16 4.70 19.91
C GLY A 146 -28.54 3.91 21.07
N GLU A 147 -27.59 3.00 20.78
CA GLU A 147 -26.97 2.09 21.75
C GLU A 147 -25.77 2.71 22.48
N LEU A 148 -25.17 3.76 21.91
CA LEU A 148 -24.00 4.44 22.46
C LEU A 148 -24.37 5.66 23.28
N SER A 149 -23.58 5.95 24.35
CA SER A 149 -23.75 7.18 25.10
C SER A 149 -23.44 8.40 24.22
N ASP A 150 -24.06 9.53 24.56
CA ASP A 150 -23.88 10.80 23.83
C ASP A 150 -22.43 11.26 23.84
N GLU A 151 -21.68 11.00 24.92
CA GLU A 151 -20.26 11.29 25.01
C GLU A 151 -19.46 10.55 23.95
N ILE A 152 -19.69 9.24 23.82
CA ILE A 152 -19.02 8.40 22.78
C ILE A 152 -19.42 8.87 21.39
N ARG A 153 -20.72 9.09 21.13
CA ARG A 153 -21.23 9.53 19.82
C ARG A 153 -20.61 10.84 19.37
N ARG A 154 -20.38 11.76 20.30
CA ARG A 154 -19.79 13.08 20.03
C ARG A 154 -18.27 13.09 19.96
N SER A 155 -17.60 12.04 20.42
CA SER A 155 -16.13 12.01 20.50
C SER A 155 -15.46 12.32 19.15
N ASN A 156 -14.28 12.94 19.19
CA ASN A 156 -13.49 13.27 18.01
C ASN A 156 -13.14 12.03 17.15
N ASP A 157 -12.98 10.86 17.78
CA ASP A 157 -12.78 9.58 17.07
C ASP A 157 -13.92 9.28 16.10
N ASN A 158 -15.14 9.64 16.47
CA ASN A 158 -16.32 9.42 15.63
C ASN A 158 -16.54 10.50 14.56
N GLN A 159 -15.66 11.50 14.45
CA GLN A 159 -15.73 12.56 13.42
C GLN A 159 -14.70 12.39 12.29
N ARG A 160 -14.10 11.20 12.17
CA ARG A 160 -13.05 10.89 11.18
C ARG A 160 -13.39 9.66 10.32
N SER A 161 -14.61 9.65 9.76
CA SER A 161 -15.05 8.52 8.93
C SER A 161 -14.35 8.47 7.57
N PHE A 162 -14.04 9.61 6.96
CA PHE A 162 -13.51 9.68 5.60
C PHE A 162 -11.98 9.75 5.58
N PHE A 163 -11.37 8.89 4.83
CA PHE A 163 -11.77 7.61 4.26
C PHE A 163 -11.28 6.44 5.14
N SER A 164 -11.52 5.17 4.76
CA SER A 164 -11.11 4.02 5.57
C SER A 164 -9.61 3.72 5.44
N GLY A 165 -8.83 4.09 6.48
CA GLY A 165 -7.39 3.82 6.53
C GLY A 165 -7.04 2.33 6.57
N HIS A 166 -7.86 1.49 7.26
CA HIS A 166 -7.68 0.04 7.28
C HIS A 166 -7.77 -0.56 5.87
N VAL A 167 -8.76 -0.13 5.10
CA VAL A 167 -8.95 -0.61 3.72
C VAL A 167 -7.85 -0.08 2.82
N GLY A 168 -7.45 1.19 2.99
CA GLY A 168 -6.34 1.79 2.25
C GLY A 168 -5.03 1.04 2.46
N ALA A 169 -4.67 0.76 3.73
CA ALA A 169 -3.45 0.01 4.05
C ALA A 169 -3.50 -1.44 3.54
N ALA A 170 -4.64 -2.12 3.69
CA ALA A 170 -4.82 -3.48 3.17
C ALA A 170 -4.69 -3.52 1.64
N ALA A 171 -5.34 -2.59 0.93
CA ALA A 171 -5.27 -2.51 -0.52
C ALA A 171 -3.85 -2.14 -0.99
N ALA A 172 -3.19 -1.16 -0.38
CA ALA A 172 -1.82 -0.81 -0.72
C ALA A 172 -0.89 -2.02 -0.63
N SER A 173 -1.01 -2.82 0.43
CA SER A 173 -0.17 -4.00 0.66
C SER A 173 -0.44 -5.12 -0.33
N THR A 174 -1.70 -5.47 -0.54
CA THR A 174 -2.05 -6.62 -1.39
C THR A 174 -1.83 -6.32 -2.88
N PHE A 175 -2.18 -5.12 -3.32
CA PHE A 175 -1.94 -4.70 -4.71
C PHE A 175 -0.45 -4.46 -5.00
N PHE A 176 0.33 -3.98 -4.01
CA PHE A 176 1.79 -3.96 -4.10
C PHE A 176 2.34 -5.36 -4.35
N ALA A 177 1.92 -6.34 -3.54
CA ALA A 177 2.36 -7.71 -3.70
C ALA A 177 1.96 -8.29 -5.06
N ALA A 178 0.73 -8.07 -5.51
CA ALA A 178 0.28 -8.55 -6.83
C ALA A 178 1.09 -7.93 -7.99
N LYS A 179 1.37 -6.63 -7.90
CA LYS A 179 2.16 -5.91 -8.90
C LYS A 179 3.61 -6.39 -8.93
N VAL A 180 4.26 -6.51 -7.78
CA VAL A 180 5.63 -7.04 -7.68
C VAL A 180 5.70 -8.47 -8.21
N TYR A 181 4.78 -9.34 -7.82
CA TYR A 181 4.73 -10.69 -8.36
C TYR A 181 4.58 -10.70 -9.89
N ALA A 182 3.69 -9.89 -10.43
CA ALA A 182 3.45 -9.83 -11.87
C ALA A 182 4.69 -9.35 -12.65
N ASP A 183 5.48 -8.45 -12.08
CA ASP A 183 6.69 -7.92 -12.70
C ASP A 183 7.88 -8.91 -12.61
N PHE A 184 8.02 -9.64 -11.49
CA PHE A 184 9.05 -10.70 -11.37
C PHE A 184 8.72 -11.96 -12.18
N TYR A 185 7.43 -12.23 -12.38
CA TYR A 185 6.93 -13.45 -13.04
C TYR A 185 5.96 -13.13 -14.18
N PRO A 186 6.43 -12.43 -15.26
CA PRO A 186 5.54 -11.95 -16.34
C PRO A 186 4.77 -13.08 -17.05
N ASN A 187 5.33 -14.28 -17.12
CA ASN A 187 4.73 -15.43 -17.79
C ASN A 187 3.98 -16.40 -16.85
N SER A 188 3.84 -16.04 -15.56
CA SER A 188 3.17 -16.91 -14.58
C SER A 188 1.66 -17.00 -14.84
N LYS A 189 1.15 -18.23 -14.89
CA LYS A 189 -0.29 -18.53 -14.96
C LYS A 189 -1.02 -18.23 -13.64
N ALA A 190 -0.30 -18.02 -12.54
CA ALA A 190 -0.88 -17.68 -11.24
C ALA A 190 -1.30 -16.21 -11.12
N LYS A 191 -0.85 -15.32 -12.01
CA LYS A 191 -1.16 -13.88 -11.94
C LYS A 191 -2.64 -13.56 -11.71
N PRO A 192 -3.61 -14.08 -12.48
CA PRO A 192 -5.01 -13.74 -12.27
C PRO A 192 -5.52 -14.11 -10.88
N TYR A 193 -5.06 -15.23 -10.32
CA TYR A 193 -5.44 -15.65 -8.96
C TYR A 193 -4.84 -14.75 -7.89
N ILE A 194 -3.60 -14.29 -8.08
CA ILE A 194 -2.93 -13.37 -7.15
C ILE A 194 -3.61 -12.00 -7.17
N TRP A 195 -3.96 -11.47 -8.36
CA TRP A 195 -4.73 -10.25 -8.49
C TRP A 195 -6.13 -10.37 -7.87
N ALA A 196 -6.80 -11.52 -8.05
CA ALA A 196 -8.08 -11.78 -7.40
C ALA A 196 -7.95 -11.80 -5.87
N GLY A 197 -6.94 -12.47 -5.32
CA GLY A 197 -6.66 -12.47 -3.88
C GLY A 197 -6.35 -11.06 -3.35
N ALA A 198 -5.56 -10.28 -4.11
CA ALA A 198 -5.26 -8.88 -3.78
C ALA A 198 -6.50 -7.99 -3.75
N ALA A 199 -7.50 -8.29 -4.58
CA ALA A 199 -8.76 -7.57 -4.59
C ALA A 199 -9.72 -8.00 -3.46
N ILE A 200 -9.73 -9.28 -3.12
CA ILE A 200 -10.68 -9.83 -2.12
C ILE A 200 -10.32 -9.40 -0.70
N LEU A 201 -9.03 -9.47 -0.32
CA LEU A 201 -8.64 -9.21 1.08
C LEU A 201 -9.04 -7.81 1.58
N PRO A 202 -8.75 -6.69 0.89
CA PRO A 202 -9.21 -5.37 1.34
C PRO A 202 -10.72 -5.20 1.27
N ALA A 203 -11.43 -5.91 0.37
CA ALA A 203 -12.88 -5.91 0.33
C ALA A 203 -13.48 -6.57 1.59
N VAL A 204 -12.88 -7.67 2.07
CA VAL A 204 -13.26 -8.30 3.35
C VAL A 204 -13.02 -7.36 4.53
N VAL A 205 -11.87 -6.67 4.57
CA VAL A 205 -11.63 -5.62 5.58
C VAL A 205 -12.74 -4.57 5.52
N GLY A 206 -13.06 -4.08 4.31
CA GLY A 206 -14.10 -3.07 4.09
C GLY A 206 -15.47 -3.51 4.57
N TYR A 207 -15.87 -4.74 4.28
CA TYR A 207 -17.12 -5.33 4.77
C TYR A 207 -17.23 -5.24 6.30
N TYR A 208 -16.19 -5.68 7.01
CA TYR A 208 -16.18 -5.61 8.47
C TYR A 208 -16.15 -4.18 9.01
N ARG A 209 -15.46 -3.25 8.32
CA ARG A 209 -15.46 -1.82 8.72
C ARG A 209 -16.82 -1.17 8.58
N VAL A 210 -17.58 -1.49 7.53
CA VAL A 210 -18.97 -1.03 7.38
C VAL A 210 -19.85 -1.68 8.43
N LYS A 211 -19.79 -3.00 8.59
CA LYS A 211 -20.60 -3.73 9.55
C LYS A 211 -20.34 -3.31 11.00
N GLY A 212 -19.10 -2.94 11.32
CA GLY A 212 -18.69 -2.41 12.62
C GLY A 212 -19.17 -0.98 12.89
N GLY A 213 -19.74 -0.29 11.89
CA GLY A 213 -20.16 1.11 12.01
C GLY A 213 -19.00 2.11 12.05
N ASN A 214 -17.81 1.70 11.60
CA ASN A 214 -16.62 2.57 11.60
C ASN A 214 -16.55 3.47 10.37
N HIS A 215 -17.04 2.99 9.22
CA HIS A 215 -16.97 3.66 7.94
C HIS A 215 -18.24 3.42 7.13
N PHE A 216 -18.62 4.39 6.32
CA PHE A 216 -19.63 4.21 5.29
C PHE A 216 -19.04 3.47 4.08
N THR A 217 -19.91 2.99 3.19
CA THR A 217 -19.50 2.29 1.97
C THR A 217 -18.63 3.18 1.07
N SER A 218 -18.98 4.45 0.92
CA SER A 218 -18.18 5.41 0.15
C SER A 218 -16.78 5.59 0.72
N ASP A 219 -16.61 5.61 2.06
CA ASP A 219 -15.30 5.73 2.71
C ASP A 219 -14.42 4.51 2.44
N VAL A 220 -15.05 3.33 2.41
CA VAL A 220 -14.38 2.05 2.07
C VAL A 220 -13.94 2.05 0.62
N ILE A 221 -14.80 2.47 -0.32
CA ILE A 221 -14.47 2.51 -1.74
C ILE A 221 -13.31 3.47 -2.00
N VAL A 222 -13.34 4.67 -1.42
CA VAL A 222 -12.24 5.64 -1.59
C VAL A 222 -10.95 5.10 -0.99
N GLY A 223 -10.98 4.54 0.22
CA GLY A 223 -9.81 3.92 0.84
C GLY A 223 -9.24 2.79 -0.02
N TYR A 224 -10.11 1.96 -0.57
CA TYR A 224 -9.71 0.88 -1.48
C TYR A 224 -9.00 1.41 -2.73
N VAL A 225 -9.58 2.40 -3.40
CA VAL A 225 -9.02 2.99 -4.63
C VAL A 225 -7.67 3.65 -4.34
N VAL A 226 -7.58 4.46 -3.27
CA VAL A 226 -6.33 5.13 -2.88
C VAL A 226 -5.24 4.11 -2.56
N GLY A 227 -5.56 3.08 -1.78
CA GLY A 227 -4.60 2.02 -1.44
C GLY A 227 -4.16 1.23 -2.65
N ALA A 228 -5.10 0.77 -3.50
CA ALA A 228 -4.79 0.03 -4.71
C ALA A 228 -3.93 0.86 -5.68
N ALA A 229 -4.26 2.13 -5.87
CA ALA A 229 -3.47 3.04 -6.70
C ALA A 229 -2.04 3.17 -6.17
N SER A 230 -1.86 3.41 -4.88
CA SER A 230 -0.55 3.51 -4.24
C SER A 230 0.25 2.20 -4.38
N GLY A 231 -0.35 1.04 -4.12
CA GLY A 231 0.28 -0.26 -4.24
C GLY A 231 0.69 -0.63 -5.67
N ILE A 232 -0.02 -0.12 -6.69
CA ILE A 232 0.30 -0.36 -8.10
C ILE A 232 1.28 0.68 -8.64
N LEU A 233 1.03 1.97 -8.37
CA LEU A 233 1.79 3.06 -8.98
C LEU A 233 3.21 3.14 -8.45
N VAL A 234 3.45 2.92 -7.16
CA VAL A 234 4.82 2.98 -6.62
C VAL A 234 5.72 1.97 -7.32
N PRO A 235 5.44 0.65 -7.37
CA PRO A 235 6.28 -0.27 -8.15
C PRO A 235 6.32 0.07 -9.64
N HIS A 236 5.24 0.59 -10.22
CA HIS A 236 5.23 0.98 -11.62
C HIS A 236 6.22 2.12 -11.92
N LEU A 237 6.28 3.13 -11.05
CA LEU A 237 7.19 4.28 -11.20
C LEU A 237 8.66 3.89 -10.99
N HIS A 238 8.92 2.88 -10.16
CA HIS A 238 10.26 2.33 -9.93
C HIS A 238 10.68 1.31 -10.99
N LYS A 239 9.79 1.01 -11.94
CA LYS A 239 10.12 0.02 -12.98
C LYS A 239 11.30 0.50 -13.82
N ARG A 240 12.29 -0.36 -13.96
CA ARG A 240 13.48 -0.12 -14.77
C ARG A 240 13.04 0.18 -16.21
N LYS A 241 13.46 1.34 -16.72
CA LYS A 241 13.22 1.69 -18.12
C LYS A 241 14.15 0.85 -18.98
N GLU A 242 13.58 0.03 -19.86
CA GLU A 242 14.39 -0.64 -20.87
C GLU A 242 15.03 0.44 -21.76
N LYS A 243 16.36 0.48 -21.77
CA LYS A 243 17.07 1.30 -22.75
C LYS A 243 16.95 0.56 -24.08
N ASN A 244 16.00 0.96 -24.90
CA ASN A 244 15.79 0.39 -26.22
C ASN A 244 16.99 0.58 -27.14
N LEU A 245 17.88 1.52 -26.81
CA LEU A 245 19.10 1.82 -27.56
C LEU A 245 20.32 1.43 -26.73
N LYS A 246 21.08 0.46 -27.19
CA LYS A 246 22.41 0.10 -26.68
C LYS A 246 23.45 0.50 -27.70
N ILE A 247 24.36 1.39 -27.30
CA ILE A 247 25.53 1.79 -28.09
C ILE A 247 26.75 1.20 -27.38
N ALA A 248 27.47 0.33 -28.02
CA ALA A 248 28.69 -0.30 -27.47
C ALA A 248 29.80 -0.35 -28.52
N PRO A 249 31.07 -0.25 -28.12
CA PRO A 249 32.16 -0.55 -29.03
C PRO A 249 32.10 -2.03 -29.43
N GLU A 250 32.23 -2.27 -30.71
CA GLU A 250 32.23 -3.62 -31.28
C GLU A 250 33.57 -3.89 -31.88
N ILE A 251 34.27 -4.90 -31.36
CA ILE A 251 35.63 -5.27 -31.82
C ILE A 251 35.57 -6.75 -32.26
N GLY A 252 35.80 -6.97 -33.52
CA GLY A 252 35.88 -8.32 -34.11
C GLY A 252 37.13 -8.53 -34.91
N PHE A 253 37.32 -9.74 -35.44
CA PHE A 253 38.47 -10.09 -36.29
C PHE A 253 38.44 -9.24 -37.57
N GLY A 254 39.33 -8.22 -37.64
CA GLY A 254 39.48 -7.36 -38.82
C GLY A 254 38.55 -6.12 -38.87
N TYR A 255 37.74 -5.86 -37.86
CA TYR A 255 36.96 -4.64 -37.78
C TYR A 255 36.89 -4.07 -36.37
N GLN A 256 36.81 -2.74 -36.29
CA GLN A 256 36.49 -1.98 -35.07
C GLN A 256 35.38 -0.95 -35.40
N GLY A 257 34.37 -0.92 -34.60
CA GLY A 257 33.23 -0.05 -34.85
C GLY A 257 32.41 0.24 -33.60
N ILE A 258 31.32 0.96 -33.79
CA ILE A 258 30.29 1.19 -32.76
C ILE A 258 29.05 0.43 -33.19
N GLY A 259 28.69 -0.58 -32.38
CA GLY A 259 27.44 -1.31 -32.52
C GLY A 259 26.30 -0.49 -31.93
N VAL A 260 25.24 -0.30 -32.73
CA VAL A 260 23.98 0.33 -32.29
C VAL A 260 22.89 -0.73 -32.35
N ASN A 261 22.42 -1.15 -31.18
CA ASN A 261 21.34 -2.14 -31.07
C ASN A 261 20.08 -1.47 -30.53
N TYR A 262 19.01 -1.50 -31.31
CA TYR A 262 17.70 -0.97 -30.92
C TYR A 262 16.71 -2.13 -30.86
N THR A 263 16.10 -2.32 -29.67
CA THR A 263 15.06 -3.34 -29.44
C THR A 263 13.71 -2.65 -29.54
N PHE A 264 12.87 -3.13 -30.44
CA PHE A 264 11.51 -2.60 -30.67
C PHE A 264 10.49 -3.15 -29.65
#